data_e9571d529f8b59ec8db76122e9ff9b00
#
_entry.id   e9571d529f8b59ec8db76122e9ff9b00
#
_cell.length_a   1.000
_cell.length_b   1.000
_cell.length_c   1.000
_cell.angle_alpha   90.00
_cell.angle_beta   90.00
_cell.angle_gamma   90.00
#
_symmetry.space_group_name_H-M   'P 1'
#
loop_
_entity.id
_entity.type
_entity.pdbx_description
1 polymer ?
#
loop_
_entity_poly.entity_id
_entity_poly.type
_entity_poly.pdbx_seq_one_letter_code
_entity_poly.pdbx_strand_id
1 'polypeptide(L)'
;HFLIVYDHALLTKQVGSVLETINELERVFIQAKKLPMTSIIQLAQMNRNIESSERINNPSSHYPMRSDLSSSDAIFQASDYVCVIHRPEILGIQEYGPNHLPTSNKVYIHMLKNRDAGKPCILEFENDLAFNNLIEV
;
A
#
# COMPACT_ATOMS: atom_id res chain seq x y z
N HIS A 1 14.00 20.40 -5.35
CA HIS A 1 13.37 19.24 -4.72
C HIS A 1 13.65 18.01 -5.56
N PHE A 2 14.14 16.94 -4.93
CA PHE A 2 14.37 15.66 -5.58
C PHE A 2 13.25 14.70 -5.22
N LEU A 3 12.64 14.07 -6.24
CA LEU A 3 11.68 13.00 -6.07
C LEU A 3 12.29 11.72 -6.66
N ILE A 4 12.44 10.71 -5.82
CA ILE A 4 12.88 9.37 -6.21
C ILE A 4 11.66 8.46 -6.22
N VAL A 5 11.34 7.87 -7.38
CA VAL A 5 10.31 6.84 -7.48
C VAL A 5 10.99 5.50 -7.71
N TYR A 6 10.74 4.56 -6.82
CA TYR A 6 11.36 3.23 -6.84
C TYR A 6 10.30 2.14 -7.06
N ASP A 7 10.32 1.53 -8.24
CA ASP A 7 9.41 0.46 -8.65
C ASP A 7 10.23 -0.80 -8.98
N HIS A 8 10.16 -1.82 -8.20
CA HIS A 8 9.75 -2.03 -6.80
C HIS A 8 10.81 -2.87 -6.09
N ALA A 9 10.71 -3.00 -4.76
CA ALA A 9 11.76 -3.59 -3.91
C ALA A 9 12.20 -5.01 -4.33
N LEU A 10 11.29 -5.85 -4.83
CA LEU A 10 11.60 -7.24 -5.23
C LEU A 10 12.39 -7.35 -6.55
N LEU A 11 12.53 -6.28 -7.33
CA LEU A 11 13.35 -6.25 -8.55
C LEU A 11 14.80 -5.85 -8.27
N THR A 12 15.14 -5.53 -7.04
CA THR A 12 16.51 -5.22 -6.63
C THR A 12 17.41 -6.44 -6.74
N LYS A 13 18.65 -6.25 -7.19
CA LYS A 13 19.66 -7.30 -7.15
C LYS A 13 19.80 -7.83 -5.73
N GLN A 14 19.54 -9.11 -5.55
CA GLN A 14 19.59 -9.73 -4.23
C GLN A 14 21.00 -9.71 -3.64
N VAL A 15 21.07 -9.32 -2.37
CA VAL A 15 22.24 -9.42 -1.51
C VAL A 15 21.87 -10.36 -0.36
N GLY A 16 22.23 -11.62 -0.49
CA GLY A 16 21.79 -12.64 0.46
C GLY A 16 20.33 -13.08 0.26
N SER A 17 19.54 -13.11 1.33
CA SER A 17 18.09 -13.38 1.26
C SER A 17 17.29 -12.16 0.80
N VAL A 18 16.05 -12.39 0.37
CA VAL A 18 15.11 -11.31 0.03
C VAL A 18 14.94 -10.34 1.21
N LEU A 19 14.84 -10.86 2.42
CA LEU A 19 14.67 -10.03 3.61
C LEU A 19 15.89 -9.16 3.89
N GLU A 20 17.10 -9.70 3.75
CA GLU A 20 18.35 -8.93 3.90
C GLU A 20 18.44 -7.83 2.85
N THR A 21 18.10 -8.15 1.61
CA THR A 21 18.09 -7.18 0.52
C THR A 21 17.13 -6.02 0.80
N ILE A 22 15.94 -6.31 1.28
CA ILE A 22 14.94 -5.28 1.63
C ILE A 22 15.43 -4.44 2.82
N ASN A 23 15.96 -5.08 3.86
CA ASN A 23 16.49 -4.35 5.02
C ASN A 23 17.61 -3.39 4.63
N GLU A 24 18.50 -3.80 3.74
CA GLU A 24 19.60 -2.94 3.26
C GLU A 24 19.07 -1.79 2.40
N LEU A 25 18.09 -2.05 1.52
CA LEU A 25 17.43 -1.03 0.73
C LEU A 25 16.76 0.03 1.63
N GLU A 26 16.03 -0.41 2.66
CA GLU A 26 15.38 0.49 3.61
C GLU A 26 16.39 1.34 4.39
N ARG A 27 17.56 0.79 4.74
CA ARG A 27 18.66 1.57 5.33
C ARG A 27 19.11 2.69 4.40
N VAL A 28 19.28 2.40 3.12
CA VAL A 28 19.64 3.41 2.11
C VAL A 28 18.57 4.49 2.03
N PHE A 29 17.30 4.13 1.97
CA PHE A 29 16.20 5.10 1.91
C PHE A 29 16.08 5.96 3.16
N ILE A 30 16.29 5.38 4.35
CA ILE A 30 16.34 6.14 5.61
C ILE A 30 17.46 7.20 5.60
N GLN A 31 18.59 6.91 4.98
CA GLN A 31 19.66 7.89 4.85
C GLN A 31 19.34 8.93 3.77
N ALA A 32 18.83 8.48 2.61
CA ALA A 32 18.52 9.36 1.50
C ALA A 32 17.43 10.39 1.84
N LYS A 33 16.38 10.00 2.59
CA LYS A 33 15.32 10.95 3.00
C LYS A 33 15.77 12.02 3.99
N LYS A 34 16.98 11.89 4.59
CA LYS A 34 17.57 12.94 5.44
C LYS A 34 18.24 14.05 4.61
N LEU A 35 18.45 13.81 3.33
CA LEU A 35 19.00 14.84 2.43
C LEU A 35 17.97 15.96 2.25
N PRO A 36 18.42 17.23 2.20
CA PRO A 36 17.52 18.36 2.04
C PRO A 36 16.66 18.21 0.77
N MET A 37 15.38 18.56 0.87
CA MET A 37 14.44 18.58 -0.25
C MET A 37 14.33 17.25 -1.03
N THR A 38 14.48 16.12 -0.34
CA THR A 38 14.39 14.79 -0.95
C THR A 38 13.14 14.06 -0.47
N SER A 39 12.35 13.56 -1.42
CA SER A 39 11.20 12.69 -1.19
C SER A 39 11.38 11.36 -1.92
N ILE A 40 10.94 10.27 -1.31
CA ILE A 40 11.03 8.93 -1.89
C ILE A 40 9.64 8.31 -1.92
N ILE A 41 9.23 7.84 -3.09
CA ILE A 41 8.03 7.00 -3.27
C ILE A 41 8.52 5.60 -3.62
N GLN A 42 8.23 4.65 -2.75
CA GLN A 42 8.54 3.24 -2.98
C GLN A 42 7.26 2.48 -3.28
N LEU A 43 7.25 1.75 -4.39
CA LEU A 43 6.18 0.81 -4.71
C LEU A 43 6.50 -0.55 -4.12
N ALA A 44 5.50 -1.19 -3.53
CA ALA A 44 5.61 -2.52 -2.95
C ALA A 44 4.37 -3.36 -3.28
N GLN A 45 4.57 -4.66 -3.40
CA GLN A 45 3.46 -5.58 -3.63
C GLN A 45 2.84 -6.02 -2.29
N MET A 46 1.55 -6.26 -2.31
CA MET A 46 0.86 -6.95 -1.23
C MET A 46 1.06 -8.46 -1.35
N ASN A 47 1.02 -9.16 -0.24
CA ASN A 47 0.96 -10.61 -0.26
C ASN A 47 -0.46 -11.10 -0.64
N ARG A 48 -0.56 -12.35 -1.09
CA ARG A 48 -1.83 -12.91 -1.56
C ARG A 48 -2.82 -13.27 -0.45
N ASN A 49 -2.48 -13.07 0.80
CA ASN A 49 -3.41 -13.37 1.91
C ASN A 49 -4.68 -12.52 1.84
N ILE A 50 -4.61 -11.33 1.26
CA ILE A 50 -5.80 -10.48 1.06
C ILE A 50 -6.81 -11.11 0.11
N GLU A 51 -6.37 -12.01 -0.78
CA GLU A 51 -7.19 -12.72 -1.76
C GLU A 51 -7.73 -14.06 -1.22
N SER A 52 -7.41 -14.43 0.03
CA SER A 52 -7.85 -15.69 0.60
C SER A 52 -9.37 -15.77 0.74
N SER A 53 -9.94 -16.96 0.52
CA SER A 53 -11.39 -17.18 0.63
C SER A 53 -11.92 -16.81 2.02
N GLU A 54 -11.13 -17.01 3.06
CA GLU A 54 -11.48 -16.64 4.43
C GLU A 54 -11.71 -15.12 4.54
N ARG A 55 -10.85 -14.33 3.94
CA ARG A 55 -10.95 -12.86 3.95
C ARG A 55 -12.05 -12.36 3.02
N ILE A 56 -12.17 -12.94 1.82
CA ILE A 56 -13.21 -12.57 0.84
C ILE A 56 -14.61 -12.81 1.40
N ASN A 57 -14.80 -13.85 2.21
CA ASN A 57 -16.07 -14.18 2.80
C ASN A 57 -16.34 -13.51 4.17
N ASN A 58 -15.38 -12.72 4.67
CA ASN A 58 -15.51 -12.05 5.97
C ASN A 58 -15.33 -10.53 5.82
N PRO A 59 -16.43 -9.75 5.81
CA PRO A 59 -16.39 -8.29 5.63
C PRO A 59 -15.42 -7.57 6.56
N SER A 60 -15.30 -8.00 7.83
CA SER A 60 -14.38 -7.38 8.79
C SER A 60 -12.90 -7.56 8.44
N SER A 61 -12.57 -8.47 7.53
CA SER A 61 -11.21 -8.80 7.11
C SER A 61 -10.88 -8.32 5.69
N HIS A 62 -11.80 -7.66 4.99
CA HIS A 62 -11.58 -7.18 3.62
C HIS A 62 -10.51 -6.09 3.53
N TYR A 63 -10.39 -5.24 4.56
CA TYR A 63 -9.49 -4.10 4.51
C TYR A 63 -8.01 -4.53 4.54
N PRO A 64 -7.18 -3.89 3.72
CA PRO A 64 -5.73 -4.09 3.79
C PRO A 64 -5.19 -3.82 5.19
N MET A 65 -4.26 -4.65 5.61
CA MET A 65 -3.59 -4.55 6.90
C MET A 65 -2.08 -4.46 6.71
N ARG A 66 -1.37 -4.04 7.75
CA ARG A 66 0.10 -4.02 7.75
C ARG A 66 0.71 -5.38 7.38
N SER A 67 0.12 -6.47 7.85
CA SER A 67 0.56 -7.85 7.57
C SER A 67 0.43 -8.26 6.10
N ASP A 68 -0.34 -7.50 5.29
CA ASP A 68 -0.52 -7.78 3.86
C ASP A 68 0.60 -7.19 3.00
N LEU A 69 1.45 -6.35 3.56
CA LEU A 69 2.63 -5.87 2.83
C LEU A 69 3.66 -7.00 2.73
N SER A 70 4.11 -7.33 1.55
CA SER A 70 5.20 -8.30 1.34
C SER A 70 6.48 -7.80 2.00
N SER A 71 7.13 -8.66 2.80
CA SER A 71 8.37 -8.30 3.54
C SER A 71 8.21 -7.07 4.44
N SER A 72 7.11 -6.98 5.09
CA SER A 72 6.37 -5.81 5.51
C SER A 72 6.99 -4.94 6.60
N ASP A 73 7.67 -5.54 7.56
CA ASP A 73 8.01 -4.78 8.77
C ASP A 73 9.06 -3.70 8.51
N ALA A 74 10.08 -4.00 7.71
CA ALA A 74 11.12 -3.03 7.38
C ALA A 74 10.57 -1.84 6.59
N ILE A 75 9.80 -2.11 5.52
CA ILE A 75 9.16 -1.09 4.68
C ILE A 75 8.22 -0.22 5.53
N PHE A 76 7.36 -0.86 6.32
CA PHE A 76 6.41 -0.13 7.15
C PHE A 76 7.10 0.74 8.20
N GLN A 77 8.18 0.25 8.82
CA GLN A 77 8.92 1.00 9.83
C GLN A 77 9.68 2.19 9.22
N ALA A 78 10.31 2.00 8.07
CA ALA A 78 11.12 3.01 7.38
C ALA A 78 10.28 4.16 6.79
N SER A 79 9.07 3.88 6.34
CA SER A 79 8.18 4.84 5.69
C SER A 79 7.57 5.83 6.69
N ASP A 80 7.34 7.05 6.25
CA ASP A 80 6.58 8.07 7.00
C ASP A 80 5.08 7.96 6.71
N TYR A 81 4.73 7.59 5.48
CA TYR A 81 3.38 7.33 5.01
C TYR A 81 3.30 5.95 4.36
N VAL A 82 2.23 5.23 4.59
CA VAL A 82 1.96 3.95 3.93
C VAL A 82 0.51 3.96 3.44
N CYS A 83 0.36 3.91 2.12
CA CYS A 83 -0.94 3.85 1.46
C CYS A 83 -1.09 2.54 0.73
N VAL A 84 -2.28 1.95 0.76
CA VAL A 84 -2.64 0.80 -0.06
C VAL A 84 -3.79 1.19 -0.98
N ILE A 85 -3.58 1.03 -2.29
CA ILE A 85 -4.63 1.21 -3.29
C ILE A 85 -5.31 -0.14 -3.47
N HIS A 86 -6.62 -0.21 -3.24
CA HIS A 86 -7.38 -1.44 -3.29
C HIS A 86 -8.64 -1.30 -4.13
N ARG A 87 -8.90 -2.32 -4.96
CA ARG A 87 -10.09 -2.42 -5.81
C ARG A 87 -10.85 -3.69 -5.44
N PRO A 88 -11.78 -3.63 -4.48
CA PRO A 88 -12.49 -4.81 -3.99
C PRO A 88 -13.36 -5.50 -5.05
N GLU A 89 -13.84 -4.77 -6.05
CA GLU A 89 -14.60 -5.30 -7.17
C GLU A 89 -13.84 -6.42 -7.92
N ILE A 90 -12.52 -6.31 -8.07
CA ILE A 90 -11.68 -7.31 -8.76
C ILE A 90 -11.69 -8.65 -8.02
N LEU A 91 -11.89 -8.63 -6.71
CA LEU A 91 -11.98 -9.82 -5.87
C LEU A 91 -13.40 -10.40 -5.79
N GLY A 92 -14.37 -9.81 -6.50
CA GLY A 92 -15.78 -10.25 -6.48
C GLY A 92 -16.51 -9.87 -5.19
N ILE A 93 -15.95 -8.99 -4.38
CA ILE A 93 -16.55 -8.52 -3.13
C ILE A 93 -17.72 -7.60 -3.46
N GLN A 94 -18.91 -7.89 -2.93
CA GLN A 94 -20.13 -7.12 -3.20
C GLN A 94 -20.24 -5.88 -2.30
N GLU A 95 -19.89 -6.02 -1.02
CA GLU A 95 -19.88 -4.96 -0.02
C GLU A 95 -18.54 -4.97 0.71
N TYR A 96 -17.90 -3.82 0.84
CA TYR A 96 -16.52 -3.72 1.24
C TYR A 96 -16.36 -3.31 2.70
N GLY A 97 -15.71 -4.19 3.44
CA GLY A 97 -15.35 -3.98 4.84
C GLY A 97 -16.53 -3.97 5.82
N PRO A 98 -16.27 -3.68 7.10
CA PRO A 98 -17.28 -3.70 8.15
C PRO A 98 -18.36 -2.61 8.00
N ASN A 99 -18.12 -1.61 7.19
CA ASN A 99 -19.05 -0.52 6.92
C ASN A 99 -19.91 -0.74 5.67
N HIS A 100 -19.81 -1.92 5.03
CA HIS A 100 -20.56 -2.27 3.82
C HIS A 100 -20.47 -1.23 2.69
N LEU A 101 -19.25 -0.74 2.44
CA LEU A 101 -19.00 0.25 1.40
C LEU A 101 -19.27 -0.32 0.00
N PRO A 102 -19.70 0.49 -0.98
CA PRO A 102 -19.96 0.03 -2.34
C PRO A 102 -18.66 -0.41 -3.01
N THR A 103 -18.73 -1.41 -3.89
CA THR A 103 -17.55 -1.94 -4.60
C THR A 103 -17.53 -1.63 -6.08
N SER A 104 -18.73 -1.53 -6.68
CA SER A 104 -18.85 -1.32 -8.13
C SER A 104 -18.26 0.01 -8.55
N ASN A 105 -17.31 -0.04 -9.46
CA ASN A 105 -16.60 1.12 -9.99
C ASN A 105 -15.88 1.97 -8.91
N LYS A 106 -15.44 1.34 -7.81
CA LYS A 106 -14.78 2.04 -6.70
C LYS A 106 -13.32 1.61 -6.54
N VAL A 107 -12.52 2.60 -6.14
CA VAL A 107 -11.14 2.43 -5.67
C VAL A 107 -11.03 3.03 -4.28
N TYR A 108 -10.41 2.30 -3.38
CA TYR A 108 -10.15 2.74 -2.01
C TYR A 108 -8.67 2.94 -1.78
N ILE A 109 -8.30 4.06 -1.18
CA ILE A 109 -6.93 4.29 -0.71
C ILE A 109 -6.94 4.21 0.82
N HIS A 110 -6.30 3.17 1.34
CA HIS A 110 -6.12 2.98 2.77
C HIS A 110 -4.83 3.63 3.23
N MET A 111 -4.91 4.67 4.04
CA MET A 111 -3.77 5.23 4.75
C MET A 111 -3.49 4.39 5.98
N LEU A 112 -2.58 3.41 5.88
CA LEU A 112 -2.24 2.52 6.99
C LEU A 112 -1.29 3.17 7.99
N LYS A 113 -0.48 4.14 7.54
CA LYS A 113 0.44 4.90 8.37
C LYS A 113 0.49 6.35 7.90
N ASN A 114 0.39 7.26 8.88
CA ASN A 114 0.55 8.69 8.66
C ASN A 114 1.28 9.26 9.88
N ARG A 115 2.57 9.55 9.72
CA ARG A 115 3.42 9.98 10.83
C ARG A 115 3.08 11.38 11.34
N ASP A 116 2.68 12.27 10.43
CA ASP A 116 2.53 13.69 10.78
C ASP A 116 1.10 14.07 11.19
N ALA A 117 0.09 13.41 10.65
CA ALA A 117 -1.31 13.79 10.86
C ALA A 117 -2.13 12.79 11.71
N GLY A 118 -1.54 11.69 12.12
CA GLY A 118 -2.07 10.81 13.15
C GLY A 118 -2.91 9.65 12.64
N LYS A 119 -4.19 9.78 12.42
CA LYS A 119 -5.09 8.62 12.31
C LYS A 119 -5.07 7.97 10.92
N PRO A 120 -5.09 6.62 10.84
CA PRO A 120 -5.42 5.92 9.61
C PRO A 120 -6.79 6.37 9.08
N CYS A 121 -6.90 6.48 7.76
CA CYS A 121 -8.15 6.83 7.10
C CYS A 121 -8.32 6.03 5.80
N ILE A 122 -9.54 6.05 5.27
CA ILE A 122 -9.88 5.44 4.00
C ILE A 122 -10.45 6.56 3.13
N LEU A 123 -9.91 6.69 1.93
CA LEU A 123 -10.40 7.62 0.92
C LEU A 123 -11.11 6.80 -0.16
N GLU A 124 -12.27 7.26 -0.58
CA GLU A 124 -13.09 6.62 -1.62
C GLU A 124 -12.98 7.41 -2.91
N PHE A 125 -12.83 6.71 -4.03
CA PHE A 125 -12.77 7.28 -5.36
C PHE A 125 -13.68 6.51 -6.31
N GLU A 126 -14.29 7.23 -7.24
CA GLU A 126 -14.85 6.64 -8.45
C GLU A 126 -13.74 6.33 -9.44
N ASN A 127 -13.89 5.16 -10.07
CA ASN A 127 -12.91 4.59 -10.97
C ASN A 127 -13.25 4.97 -12.42
N ASP A 128 -12.47 5.84 -13.02
CA ASP A 128 -12.50 6.13 -14.46
C ASP A 128 -11.14 5.76 -15.10
N LEU A 129 -10.71 4.52 -14.86
CA LEU A 129 -9.39 4.04 -15.31
C LEU A 129 -9.26 3.95 -16.84
N ALA A 130 -10.35 3.96 -17.59
CA ALA A 130 -10.28 4.07 -19.05
C ALA A 130 -9.58 5.36 -19.49
N PHE A 131 -9.64 6.39 -18.65
CA PHE A 131 -8.98 7.68 -18.85
C PHE A 131 -7.88 7.97 -17.82
N ASN A 132 -7.41 6.94 -17.10
CA ASN A 132 -6.44 7.08 -16.00
C ASN A 132 -6.85 8.11 -14.95
N ASN A 133 -8.13 8.17 -14.63
CA ASN A 133 -8.68 9.15 -13.72
C ASN A 133 -9.32 8.49 -12.49
N LEU A 134 -9.15 9.11 -11.33
CA LEU A 134 -9.82 8.78 -10.08
C LEU A 134 -10.51 10.04 -9.59
N ILE A 135 -11.80 9.95 -9.32
CA ILE A 135 -12.64 11.07 -8.89
C ILE A 135 -12.95 10.88 -7.40
N GLU A 136 -12.49 11.78 -6.56
CA GLU A 136 -12.78 11.74 -5.12
C GLU A 136 -14.28 11.96 -4.87
N VAL A 137 -14.85 11.15 -3.96
CA VAL A 137 -16.30 11.12 -3.67
C VAL A 137 -16.58 11.72 -2.30
#